data_bd83cea63409290c38ee3b2bbd715639
#
_entry.id   bd83cea63409290c38ee3b2bbd715639
#
_cell.length_a   1.000
_cell.length_b   1.000
_cell.length_c   1.000
_cell.angle_alpha   90.00
_cell.angle_beta   90.00
_cell.angle_gamma   90.00
#
_symmetry.space_group_name_H-M   'P 1'
#
loop_
_entity.id
_entity.type
_entity.pdbx_description
1 polymer ?
#
loop_
_entity_poly.entity_id
_entity_poly.type
_entity_poly.pdbx_seq_one_letter_code
_entity_poly.pdbx_strand_id
1 'polypeptide(L)'
;MRWGPSHTLGGSALLLGLALAGGWLVLFAFSGLYGERYAGGRFDELVALAKVTLFGSLAVFFTYYLDRLEPGTAREAVSAYAASVFVGVGLWRIAVRTVQRALVVRGYGRHRAVVVGWSDRVETLYHDLASYPAAGIELVGAVRLRHQPDVVVPASVSSGGGVGGDGGPVSGDAIPEGTVEVTAAGAPEAAIAELPRLIDRFGVQDVLIALGADDHRYLDEVLRVCDGRPVTLKLVPDFYTAIGGMARTEHMYGLPLIEVLPEPIPAWEKRTKRIVDVVVSTLVLVLGIPVWLVLAVLVRLSSHGPAIYRQVRVGKGGQPFTMLKFRTMIHEAERETGPVWAGKGDRRVTRLGRWLRRLRLDEVPQLWNVLLGEMSLVGPRPERPFFVDKLADEIPLYSRRHRIQPGVTGLAQVKWRYDTDLDDVRQKLKYDLFYIETMSLRLDAKILLKTIRTALAGQGQ
;
A
#
# COMPACT_ATOMS: atom_id res chain seq x y z
N MET A 1 43.45 38.93 16.17
CA MET A 1 42.86 37.63 16.35
C MET A 1 43.69 36.59 15.60
N ARG A 2 44.48 35.79 16.32
CA ARG A 2 45.36 34.77 15.73
C ARG A 2 44.54 33.50 15.51
N TRP A 3 44.32 33.11 14.27
CA TRP A 3 43.90 31.78 13.93
C TRP A 3 45.03 30.80 14.19
N GLY A 4 44.88 29.98 15.23
CA GLY A 4 45.85 28.93 15.56
C GLY A 4 45.85 27.82 14.50
N PRO A 5 46.83 26.92 14.53
CA PRO A 5 47.14 25.99 13.44
C PRO A 5 46.08 24.93 13.25
N SER A 6 45.82 24.66 11.95
CA SER A 6 45.19 23.49 11.34
C SER A 6 44.90 22.34 12.31
N HIS A 7 43.65 22.29 12.81
CA HIS A 7 43.11 21.03 13.28
C HIS A 7 42.93 20.12 12.05
N THR A 8 43.86 19.24 11.81
CA THR A 8 43.62 18.04 11.05
C THR A 8 42.36 17.42 11.64
N LEU A 9 41.32 17.28 10.81
CA LEU A 9 40.09 16.59 11.21
C LEU A 9 40.51 15.19 11.67
N GLY A 10 40.64 15.01 12.99
CA GLY A 10 41.04 13.73 13.56
C GLY A 10 40.02 12.68 13.14
N GLY A 11 40.46 11.42 13.00
CA GLY A 11 39.60 10.31 12.55
C GLY A 11 38.25 10.24 13.30
N SER A 12 38.19 10.71 14.55
CA SER A 12 36.97 10.82 15.37
C SER A 12 35.94 11.82 14.82
N ALA A 13 36.37 12.97 14.28
CA ALA A 13 35.46 13.95 13.69
C ALA A 13 34.89 13.46 12.36
N LEU A 14 35.68 12.73 11.59
CA LEU A 14 35.22 12.08 10.34
C LEU A 14 34.21 10.97 10.63
N LEU A 15 34.47 10.14 11.64
CA LEU A 15 33.53 9.09 12.07
C LEU A 15 32.20 9.67 12.58
N LEU A 16 32.24 10.76 13.36
CA LEU A 16 31.06 11.46 13.82
C LEU A 16 30.27 12.06 12.66
N GLY A 17 30.96 12.68 11.71
CA GLY A 17 30.34 13.22 10.48
C GLY A 17 29.64 12.15 9.66
N LEU A 18 30.29 10.99 9.46
CA LEU A 18 29.70 9.83 8.77
C LEU A 18 28.50 9.26 9.54
N ALA A 19 28.59 9.15 10.86
CA ALA A 19 27.48 8.69 11.70
C ALA A 19 26.27 9.62 11.60
N LEU A 20 26.47 10.95 11.65
CA LEU A 20 25.42 11.94 11.48
C LEU A 20 24.81 11.89 10.07
N ALA A 21 25.64 11.81 9.03
CA ALA A 21 25.17 11.66 7.66
C ALA A 21 24.36 10.36 7.47
N GLY A 22 24.84 9.24 8.00
CA GLY A 22 24.13 7.98 8.02
C GLY A 22 22.79 8.09 8.77
N GLY A 23 22.76 8.73 9.92
CA GLY A 23 21.54 9.01 10.69
C GLY A 23 20.50 9.81 9.89
N TRP A 24 20.94 10.87 9.18
CA TRP A 24 20.06 11.64 8.30
C TRP A 24 19.53 10.81 7.13
N LEU A 25 20.38 10.01 6.48
CA LEU A 25 19.95 9.13 5.40
C LEU A 25 18.88 8.14 5.88
N VAL A 26 19.09 7.54 7.04
CA VAL A 26 18.11 6.64 7.68
C VAL A 26 16.82 7.39 7.99
N LEU A 27 16.89 8.57 8.57
CA LEU A 27 15.72 9.38 8.93
C LEU A 27 14.92 9.81 7.68
N PHE A 28 15.60 10.24 6.63
CA PHE A 28 14.95 10.59 5.35
C PHE A 28 14.35 9.35 4.66
N ALA A 29 15.06 8.23 4.68
CA ALA A 29 14.54 6.96 4.18
C ALA A 29 13.33 6.50 4.98
N PHE A 30 13.38 6.59 6.31
CA PHE A 30 12.27 6.25 7.21
C PHE A 30 11.04 7.13 6.95
N SER A 31 11.24 8.41 6.74
CA SER A 31 10.16 9.38 6.45
C SER A 31 9.57 9.24 5.03
N GLY A 32 10.06 8.30 4.22
CA GLY A 32 9.56 8.07 2.87
C GLY A 32 9.95 9.13 1.86
N LEU A 33 10.94 9.96 2.18
CA LEU A 33 11.42 11.01 1.26
C LEU A 33 12.13 10.46 0.01
N TYR A 34 12.52 9.18 0.00
CA TYR A 34 13.09 8.48 -1.16
C TYR A 34 12.07 7.60 -1.91
N GLY A 35 10.79 7.60 -1.48
CA GLY A 35 9.73 6.88 -2.21
C GLY A 35 9.40 7.55 -3.54
N GLU A 36 8.90 6.76 -4.47
CA GLU A 36 8.41 7.23 -5.76
C GLU A 36 7.14 8.06 -5.56
N ARG A 37 7.29 9.35 -5.31
CA ARG A 37 6.20 10.33 -5.30
C ARG A 37 6.28 11.16 -6.57
N TYR A 38 5.78 10.61 -7.66
CA TYR A 38 5.70 11.36 -8.92
C TYR A 38 4.66 12.49 -8.86
N ALA A 39 3.70 12.43 -7.93
CA ALA A 39 2.54 13.31 -7.88
C ALA A 39 2.56 14.36 -6.76
N GLY A 40 3.51 14.31 -5.82
CA GLY A 40 3.56 15.28 -4.72
C GLY A 40 3.98 16.68 -5.18
N GLY A 41 3.20 17.69 -4.82
CA GLY A 41 3.57 19.09 -5.08
C GLY A 41 4.91 19.43 -4.43
N ARG A 42 5.69 20.34 -5.05
CA ARG A 42 6.98 20.83 -4.48
C ARG A 42 6.82 21.37 -3.06
N PHE A 43 5.67 21.94 -2.76
CA PHE A 43 5.35 22.47 -1.46
C PHE A 43 5.22 21.37 -0.39
N ASP A 44 4.53 20.27 -0.71
CA ASP A 44 4.35 19.13 0.23
C ASP A 44 5.67 18.45 0.55
N GLU A 45 6.57 18.37 -0.43
CA GLU A 45 7.92 17.83 -0.24
C GLU A 45 8.76 18.72 0.65
N LEU A 46 8.68 20.06 0.48
CA LEU A 46 9.36 21.02 1.35
C LEU A 46 8.81 20.99 2.77
N VAL A 47 7.49 20.87 2.94
CA VAL A 47 6.85 20.73 4.26
C VAL A 47 7.28 19.44 4.93
N ALA A 48 7.32 18.32 4.20
CA ALA A 48 7.82 17.06 4.73
C ALA A 48 9.30 17.14 5.14
N LEU A 49 10.13 17.74 4.30
CA LEU A 49 11.54 17.98 4.61
C LEU A 49 11.70 18.87 5.86
N ALA A 50 10.94 19.96 5.97
CA ALA A 50 10.97 20.85 7.13
C ALA A 50 10.62 20.11 8.43
N LYS A 51 9.57 19.30 8.42
CA LYS A 51 9.19 18.46 9.57
C LYS A 51 10.29 17.51 9.98
N VAL A 52 10.85 16.77 9.02
CA VAL A 52 11.91 15.78 9.29
C VAL A 52 13.19 16.46 9.79
N THR A 53 13.57 17.57 9.17
CA THR A 53 14.74 18.36 9.61
C THR A 53 14.55 18.91 11.02
N LEU A 54 13.36 19.43 11.35
CA LEU A 54 13.04 19.91 12.69
C LEU A 54 13.18 18.79 13.72
N PHE A 55 12.55 17.62 13.51
CA PHE A 55 12.64 16.48 14.43
C PHE A 55 14.07 15.95 14.58
N GLY A 56 14.80 15.78 13.47
CA GLY A 56 16.17 15.33 13.50
C GLY A 56 17.10 16.31 14.21
N SER A 57 16.92 17.61 13.98
CA SER A 57 17.69 18.65 14.66
C SER A 57 17.38 18.72 16.15
N LEU A 58 16.12 18.53 16.56
CA LEU A 58 15.73 18.40 17.96
C LEU A 58 16.40 17.18 18.61
N ALA A 59 16.44 16.04 17.94
CA ALA A 59 17.11 14.85 18.45
C ALA A 59 18.63 15.11 18.66
N VAL A 60 19.30 15.74 17.69
CA VAL A 60 20.70 16.14 17.80
C VAL A 60 20.88 17.14 18.95
N PHE A 61 19.97 18.14 19.08
CA PHE A 61 20.00 19.11 20.17
C PHE A 61 19.91 18.44 21.53
N PHE A 62 18.92 17.55 21.75
CA PHE A 62 18.77 16.86 23.03
C PHE A 62 19.97 15.95 23.34
N THR A 63 20.52 15.24 22.37
CA THR A 63 21.72 14.44 22.55
C THR A 63 22.92 15.27 22.98
N TYR A 64 23.08 16.45 22.36
CA TYR A 64 24.19 17.37 22.64
C TYR A 64 23.99 18.13 23.96
N TYR A 65 22.75 18.49 24.31
CA TYR A 65 22.41 19.19 25.56
C TYR A 65 22.61 18.30 26.79
N LEU A 66 22.36 17.01 26.67
CA LEU A 66 22.59 16.03 27.73
C LEU A 66 24.09 15.84 28.04
N ASP A 67 24.98 16.20 27.11
CA ASP A 67 26.43 15.92 27.22
C ASP A 67 27.28 17.20 27.60
N ARG A 68 26.74 18.22 28.29
CA ARG A 68 27.45 19.28 28.97
C ARG A 68 27.85 20.58 28.20
N LEU A 69 27.06 21.09 27.30
CA LEU A 69 27.36 22.39 26.68
C LEU A 69 26.64 23.56 27.35
N GLU A 70 27.36 24.70 27.39
CA GLU A 70 26.74 25.98 27.78
C GLU A 70 25.51 26.27 26.87
N PRO A 71 24.34 26.60 27.46
CA PRO A 71 23.07 26.67 26.71
C PRO A 71 23.04 27.67 25.54
N GLY A 72 23.85 28.70 25.56
CA GLY A 72 23.89 29.76 24.53
C GLY A 72 24.54 29.28 23.23
N THR A 73 25.75 28.75 23.32
CA THR A 73 26.56 28.31 22.16
C THR A 73 25.98 27.10 21.50
N ALA A 74 25.37 26.17 22.28
CA ALA A 74 24.69 25.00 21.76
C ALA A 74 23.49 25.37 20.89
N ARG A 75 22.69 26.35 21.30
CA ARG A 75 21.50 26.80 20.54
C ARG A 75 21.86 27.39 19.18
N GLU A 76 22.90 28.22 19.12
CA GLU A 76 23.36 28.80 17.86
C GLU A 76 23.95 27.78 16.93
N ALA A 77 24.79 26.88 17.43
CA ALA A 77 25.39 25.79 16.63
C ALA A 77 24.33 24.82 16.04
N VAL A 78 23.34 24.41 16.85
CA VAL A 78 22.29 23.51 16.40
C VAL A 78 21.33 24.18 15.42
N SER A 79 21.00 25.46 15.64
CA SER A 79 20.15 26.21 14.70
C SER A 79 20.86 26.46 13.37
N ALA A 80 22.15 26.79 13.38
CA ALA A 80 22.96 26.92 12.16
C ALA A 80 23.07 25.56 11.41
N TYR A 81 23.28 24.47 12.15
CA TYR A 81 23.30 23.12 11.61
C TYR A 81 21.96 22.73 10.99
N ALA A 82 20.85 22.94 11.70
CA ALA A 82 19.51 22.67 11.20
C ALA A 82 19.20 23.46 9.91
N ALA A 83 19.54 24.75 9.90
CA ALA A 83 19.39 25.60 8.72
C ALA A 83 20.25 25.10 7.55
N SER A 84 21.49 24.70 7.80
CA SER A 84 22.41 24.17 6.78
C SER A 84 21.90 22.88 6.17
N VAL A 85 21.41 21.92 7.00
CA VAL A 85 20.82 20.67 6.53
C VAL A 85 19.56 20.95 5.73
N PHE A 86 18.66 21.80 6.22
CA PHE A 86 17.42 22.14 5.52
C PHE A 86 17.68 22.78 4.15
N VAL A 87 18.54 23.80 4.13
CA VAL A 87 18.88 24.52 2.89
C VAL A 87 19.65 23.61 1.93
N GLY A 88 20.68 22.90 2.40
CA GLY A 88 21.51 22.04 1.56
C GLY A 88 20.70 20.89 0.95
N VAL A 89 19.93 20.17 1.77
CA VAL A 89 19.09 19.08 1.27
C VAL A 89 17.94 19.61 0.41
N GLY A 90 17.35 20.75 0.78
CA GLY A 90 16.31 21.41 0.01
C GLY A 90 16.77 21.79 -1.39
N LEU A 91 17.91 22.48 -1.51
CA LEU A 91 18.50 22.86 -2.79
C LEU A 91 18.86 21.63 -3.64
N TRP A 92 19.50 20.64 -3.02
CA TRP A 92 19.82 19.37 -3.69
C TRP A 92 18.57 18.70 -4.26
N ARG A 93 17.48 18.62 -3.48
CA ARG A 93 16.21 18.05 -3.93
C ARG A 93 15.58 18.83 -5.06
N ILE A 94 15.56 20.15 -4.99
CA ILE A 94 15.08 21.01 -6.07
C ILE A 94 15.90 20.76 -7.35
N ALA A 95 17.22 20.65 -7.24
CA ALA A 95 18.09 20.35 -8.38
C ALA A 95 17.78 18.98 -9.00
N VAL A 96 17.71 17.92 -8.17
CA VAL A 96 17.37 16.56 -8.63
C VAL A 96 15.99 16.53 -9.29
N ARG A 97 14.98 17.15 -8.69
CA ARG A 97 13.63 17.23 -9.27
C ARG A 97 13.59 18.01 -10.59
N THR A 98 14.40 19.06 -10.69
CA THR A 98 14.50 19.82 -11.95
C THR A 98 15.10 18.96 -13.05
N VAL A 99 16.16 18.20 -12.74
CA VAL A 99 16.77 17.25 -13.68
C VAL A 99 15.80 16.13 -14.06
N GLN A 100 15.12 15.52 -13.06
CA GLN A 100 14.11 14.48 -13.31
C GLN A 100 13.02 15.00 -14.25
N ARG A 101 12.49 16.21 -13.98
CA ARG A 101 11.47 16.83 -14.83
C ARG A 101 11.99 17.06 -16.26
N ALA A 102 13.23 17.52 -16.41
CA ALA A 102 13.84 17.70 -17.73
C ALA A 102 13.99 16.37 -18.49
N LEU A 103 14.31 15.29 -17.77
CA LEU A 103 14.40 13.95 -18.36
C LEU A 103 13.02 13.42 -18.79
N VAL A 104 11.99 13.60 -17.94
CA VAL A 104 10.60 13.19 -18.25
C VAL A 104 10.08 13.95 -19.48
N VAL A 105 10.31 15.25 -19.56
CA VAL A 105 9.95 16.05 -20.75
C VAL A 105 10.64 15.52 -22.00
N ARG A 106 11.89 15.05 -21.90
CA ARG A 106 12.64 14.41 -22.99
C ARG A 106 12.22 12.98 -23.30
N GLY A 107 11.22 12.43 -22.58
CA GLY A 107 10.67 11.09 -22.80
C GLY A 107 11.26 9.99 -21.92
N TYR A 108 12.22 10.29 -21.04
CA TYR A 108 12.81 9.28 -20.15
C TYR A 108 12.01 9.13 -18.86
N GLY A 109 11.67 7.88 -18.50
CA GLY A 109 10.99 7.58 -17.23
C GLY A 109 9.51 8.00 -17.20
N ARG A 110 8.83 8.02 -18.34
CA ARG A 110 7.39 8.21 -18.41
C ARG A 110 6.66 6.94 -17.98
N HIS A 111 5.55 7.11 -17.28
CA HIS A 111 4.65 6.02 -16.91
C HIS A 111 3.76 5.65 -18.09
N ARG A 112 3.75 4.39 -18.46
CA ARG A 112 2.86 3.88 -19.49
C ARG A 112 1.46 3.70 -18.93
N ALA A 113 0.48 4.30 -19.57
CA ALA A 113 -0.90 4.28 -19.15
C ALA A 113 -1.84 3.74 -20.23
N VAL A 114 -2.91 3.07 -19.79
CA VAL A 114 -4.03 2.67 -20.64
C VAL A 114 -5.29 3.39 -20.14
N VAL A 115 -6.10 3.91 -21.05
CA VAL A 115 -7.42 4.49 -20.75
C VAL A 115 -8.47 3.41 -20.89
N VAL A 116 -9.39 3.32 -19.91
CA VAL A 116 -10.55 2.44 -19.96
C VAL A 116 -11.82 3.27 -19.93
N GLY A 117 -12.68 3.07 -20.90
CA GLY A 117 -13.84 3.90 -21.19
C GLY A 117 -13.52 5.01 -22.17
N TRP A 118 -14.58 5.65 -22.69
CA TRP A 118 -14.46 6.80 -23.57
C TRP A 118 -15.56 7.79 -23.22
N SER A 119 -15.20 8.94 -22.72
CA SER A 119 -16.07 10.07 -22.46
C SER A 119 -15.51 11.29 -23.16
N ASP A 120 -16.30 12.33 -23.33
CA ASP A 120 -15.87 13.62 -23.93
C ASP A 120 -14.65 14.23 -23.26
N ARG A 121 -14.32 13.74 -22.05
CA ARG A 121 -13.15 14.17 -21.29
C ARG A 121 -11.86 13.42 -21.63
N VAL A 122 -11.96 12.26 -22.26
CA VAL A 122 -10.75 11.55 -22.73
C VAL A 122 -10.04 12.39 -23.77
N GLU A 123 -10.79 13.07 -24.63
CA GLU A 123 -10.23 14.01 -25.60
C GLU A 123 -9.53 15.19 -24.92
N THR A 124 -10.19 15.79 -23.92
CA THR A 124 -9.60 16.84 -23.07
C THR A 124 -8.35 16.32 -22.37
N LEU A 125 -8.40 15.11 -21.81
CA LEU A 125 -7.26 14.47 -21.14
C LEU A 125 -6.09 14.25 -22.11
N TYR A 126 -6.35 13.85 -23.35
CA TYR A 126 -5.33 13.72 -24.38
C TYR A 126 -4.67 15.07 -24.68
N HIS A 127 -5.48 16.10 -24.87
CA HIS A 127 -4.99 17.46 -25.10
C HIS A 127 -4.15 17.97 -23.93
N ASP A 128 -4.61 17.72 -22.72
CA ASP A 128 -3.90 18.11 -21.51
C ASP A 128 -2.59 17.34 -21.35
N LEU A 129 -2.57 16.03 -21.59
CA LEU A 129 -1.34 15.22 -21.53
C LEU A 129 -0.33 15.63 -22.62
N ALA A 130 -0.80 15.94 -23.83
CA ALA A 130 0.04 16.45 -24.90
C ALA A 130 0.61 17.84 -24.59
N SER A 131 -0.20 18.71 -23.95
CA SER A 131 0.19 20.06 -23.56
C SER A 131 1.13 20.08 -22.35
N TYR A 132 1.10 19.04 -21.51
CA TYR A 132 1.90 18.92 -20.30
C TYR A 132 2.79 17.66 -20.27
N PRO A 133 3.82 17.55 -21.14
CA PRO A 133 4.73 16.38 -21.16
C PRO A 133 5.40 16.10 -19.81
N ALA A 134 5.47 17.13 -18.95
CA ALA A 134 5.98 17.02 -17.58
C ALA A 134 5.09 16.19 -16.64
N ALA A 135 3.85 15.86 -17.04
CA ALA A 135 2.98 14.93 -16.32
C ALA A 135 3.57 13.51 -16.29
N GLY A 136 4.47 13.20 -17.22
CA GLY A 136 5.20 11.94 -17.23
C GLY A 136 4.33 10.72 -17.54
N ILE A 137 3.17 10.90 -18.17
CA ILE A 137 2.26 9.84 -18.57
C ILE A 137 2.35 9.68 -20.08
N GLU A 138 2.53 8.44 -20.53
CA GLU A 138 2.53 8.03 -21.92
C GLU A 138 1.35 7.09 -22.16
N LEU A 139 0.38 7.50 -22.97
CA LEU A 139 -0.75 6.66 -23.32
C LEU A 139 -0.34 5.65 -24.38
N VAL A 140 -0.41 4.37 -24.04
CA VAL A 140 -0.02 3.24 -24.91
C VAL A 140 -1.22 2.48 -25.46
N GLY A 141 -2.40 2.67 -24.88
CA GLY A 141 -3.62 1.99 -25.32
C GLY A 141 -4.90 2.63 -24.78
N ALA A 142 -6.00 2.30 -25.44
CA ALA A 142 -7.34 2.67 -25.03
C ALA A 142 -8.28 1.46 -25.17
N VAL A 143 -9.11 1.22 -24.15
CA VAL A 143 -10.16 0.21 -24.13
C VAL A 143 -11.50 0.91 -24.21
N ARG A 144 -12.16 0.90 -25.38
CA ARG A 144 -13.48 1.51 -25.59
C ARG A 144 -14.59 0.53 -25.20
N LEU A 145 -15.54 0.98 -24.41
CA LEU A 145 -16.66 0.16 -23.92
C LEU A 145 -17.93 0.28 -24.79
N ARG A 146 -18.01 1.31 -25.66
CA ARG A 146 -19.13 1.51 -26.58
C ARG A 146 -18.63 1.76 -28.00
N HIS A 147 -19.34 1.21 -28.96
CA HIS A 147 -19.16 1.55 -30.35
C HIS A 147 -19.83 2.92 -30.58
N GLN A 148 -19.05 4.01 -30.66
CA GLN A 148 -19.55 5.23 -31.26
C GLN A 148 -19.45 5.08 -32.78
N PRO A 149 -20.52 5.42 -33.54
CA PRO A 149 -20.46 5.34 -35.01
C PRO A 149 -19.39 6.32 -35.49
N ASP A 150 -18.54 5.81 -36.34
CA ASP A 150 -17.52 6.41 -37.18
C ASP A 150 -17.25 7.93 -37.00
N VAL A 151 -16.31 8.26 -36.16
CA VAL A 151 -15.57 9.49 -36.29
C VAL A 151 -14.24 9.12 -36.95
N VAL A 152 -14.06 9.55 -38.20
CA VAL A 152 -12.88 9.35 -39.01
C VAL A 152 -11.70 10.04 -38.33
N VAL A 153 -10.71 9.27 -37.92
CA VAL A 153 -9.47 9.79 -37.35
C VAL A 153 -8.56 10.23 -38.52
N PRO A 154 -8.19 11.52 -38.61
CA PRO A 154 -7.15 11.91 -39.57
C PRO A 154 -5.80 11.42 -39.06
N ALA A 155 -5.16 10.59 -39.88
CA ALA A 155 -3.75 10.24 -39.67
C ALA A 155 -2.90 11.52 -39.86
N SER A 156 -2.12 11.83 -38.86
CA SER A 156 -0.90 12.59 -38.85
C SER A 156 -0.75 13.65 -37.75
N VAL A 157 -0.05 13.30 -36.70
CA VAL A 157 0.90 14.21 -36.06
C VAL A 157 2.21 13.44 -35.91
N SER A 158 3.04 13.53 -36.92
CA SER A 158 4.41 13.04 -36.89
C SER A 158 5.24 13.88 -35.91
N SER A 159 6.08 13.20 -35.15
CA SER A 159 7.16 13.80 -34.37
C SER A 159 8.13 14.52 -35.30
N GLY A 160 8.01 15.84 -35.42
CA GLY A 160 8.95 16.67 -36.19
C GLY A 160 8.76 18.13 -35.79
N GLY A 161 9.81 18.72 -35.19
CA GLY A 161 9.82 20.12 -34.82
C GLY A 161 9.65 21.03 -36.05
N GLY A 162 8.84 22.08 -35.92
CA GLY A 162 8.68 23.14 -36.89
C GLY A 162 7.60 24.12 -36.45
N VAL A 163 8.04 25.28 -36.05
CA VAL A 163 7.21 26.48 -35.80
C VAL A 163 6.57 26.94 -37.12
N GLY A 164 5.23 27.09 -37.16
CA GLY A 164 4.56 27.75 -38.28
C GLY A 164 3.03 27.76 -38.01
N GLY A 165 2.50 28.96 -37.76
CA GLY A 165 1.08 29.17 -37.48
C GLY A 165 0.20 28.94 -38.69
N ASP A 166 -1.00 28.48 -38.44
CA ASP A 166 -2.25 29.09 -38.94
C ASP A 166 -3.42 28.32 -38.31
N GLY A 167 -4.37 29.11 -37.76
CA GLY A 167 -5.55 28.59 -37.11
C GLY A 167 -6.57 28.06 -38.12
N GLY A 168 -6.76 26.75 -38.14
CA GLY A 168 -7.92 26.07 -38.70
C GLY A 168 -8.61 25.25 -37.63
N PRO A 169 -9.92 25.01 -37.66
CA PRO A 169 -10.62 24.23 -36.66
C PRO A 169 -10.14 22.79 -36.67
N VAL A 170 -9.49 22.37 -35.57
CA VAL A 170 -9.08 20.97 -35.38
C VAL A 170 -10.34 20.21 -35.02
N SER A 171 -10.85 19.41 -35.95
CA SER A 171 -11.91 18.43 -35.67
C SER A 171 -11.36 17.32 -34.79
N GLY A 172 -12.10 17.04 -33.72
CA GLY A 172 -11.73 16.08 -32.68
C GLY A 172 -11.43 14.67 -33.20
N ASP A 173 -10.73 13.92 -32.37
CA ASP A 173 -10.46 12.48 -32.40
C ASP A 173 -9.07 12.02 -32.88
N ALA A 174 -8.01 12.74 -32.59
CA ALA A 174 -6.66 12.23 -32.85
C ALA A 174 -6.09 11.43 -31.67
N ILE A 175 -6.15 10.10 -31.74
CA ILE A 175 -5.33 9.20 -30.91
C ILE A 175 -3.89 9.28 -31.40
N PRO A 176 -2.84 9.38 -30.54
CA PRO A 176 -1.46 9.39 -30.97
C PRO A 176 -1.11 8.18 -31.84
N GLU A 177 -0.35 8.37 -32.91
CA GLU A 177 0.16 7.27 -33.72
C GLU A 177 0.96 6.30 -32.85
N GLY A 178 0.61 4.99 -32.89
CA GLY A 178 1.22 3.95 -32.07
C GLY A 178 0.41 3.53 -30.85
N THR A 179 -0.71 4.18 -30.55
CA THR A 179 -1.62 3.74 -29.47
C THR A 179 -2.45 2.55 -29.96
N VAL A 180 -2.43 1.45 -29.20
CA VAL A 180 -3.26 0.28 -29.51
C VAL A 180 -4.67 0.51 -29.01
N GLU A 181 -5.62 0.54 -29.93
CA GLU A 181 -7.04 0.63 -29.61
C GLU A 181 -7.63 -0.78 -29.56
N VAL A 182 -8.26 -1.13 -28.44
CA VAL A 182 -9.06 -2.34 -28.31
C VAL A 182 -10.53 -1.92 -28.25
N THR A 183 -11.22 -2.15 -29.36
CA THR A 183 -12.66 -1.94 -29.46
C THR A 183 -13.35 -3.30 -29.40
N ALA A 184 -14.28 -3.47 -28.46
CA ALA A 184 -15.07 -4.70 -28.44
C ALA A 184 -16.09 -4.70 -29.57
N ALA A 185 -15.94 -5.58 -30.53
CA ALA A 185 -17.01 -5.91 -31.46
C ALA A 185 -18.11 -6.66 -30.66
N GLY A 186 -18.98 -5.92 -29.97
CA GLY A 186 -20.22 -6.48 -29.44
C GLY A 186 -20.45 -6.39 -27.93
N ALA A 187 -19.49 -6.60 -27.04
CA ALA A 187 -19.72 -6.58 -25.59
C ALA A 187 -18.60 -5.84 -24.83
N PRO A 188 -18.93 -4.86 -23.97
CA PRO A 188 -17.95 -4.12 -23.16
C PRO A 188 -17.09 -5.03 -22.25
N GLU A 189 -17.67 -6.10 -21.74
CA GLU A 189 -16.98 -7.09 -20.90
C GLU A 189 -15.83 -7.77 -21.64
N ALA A 190 -15.99 -8.04 -22.94
CA ALA A 190 -14.93 -8.63 -23.75
C ALA A 190 -13.73 -7.70 -23.93
N ALA A 191 -13.96 -6.36 -24.04
CA ALA A 191 -12.90 -5.39 -24.09
C ALA A 191 -12.16 -5.28 -22.76
N ILE A 192 -12.88 -5.28 -21.64
CA ILE A 192 -12.28 -5.26 -20.30
C ILE A 192 -11.46 -6.53 -20.04
N ALA A 193 -11.90 -7.68 -20.55
CA ALA A 193 -11.17 -8.95 -20.44
C ALA A 193 -9.80 -8.95 -21.15
N GLU A 194 -9.58 -8.09 -22.14
CA GLU A 194 -8.28 -7.91 -22.81
C GLU A 194 -7.31 -7.00 -22.03
N LEU A 195 -7.80 -6.22 -21.04
CA LEU A 195 -6.99 -5.30 -20.26
C LEU A 195 -5.77 -5.95 -19.59
N PRO A 196 -5.85 -7.17 -19.00
CA PRO A 196 -4.70 -7.88 -18.47
C PRO A 196 -3.59 -8.10 -19.50
N ARG A 197 -3.96 -8.49 -20.71
CA ARG A 197 -2.99 -8.71 -21.81
C ARG A 197 -2.31 -7.43 -22.23
N LEU A 198 -3.04 -6.30 -22.25
CA LEU A 198 -2.48 -5.00 -22.55
C LEU A 198 -1.51 -4.56 -21.45
N ILE A 199 -1.87 -4.73 -20.19
CA ILE A 199 -1.02 -4.43 -19.03
C ILE A 199 0.30 -5.18 -19.13
N ASP A 200 0.24 -6.49 -19.35
CA ASP A 200 1.43 -7.36 -19.42
C ASP A 200 2.28 -7.08 -20.65
N ARG A 201 1.65 -6.88 -21.83
CA ARG A 201 2.35 -6.69 -23.10
C ARG A 201 3.10 -5.35 -23.18
N PHE A 202 2.48 -4.28 -22.67
CA PHE A 202 3.03 -2.93 -22.78
C PHE A 202 3.73 -2.47 -21.49
N GLY A 203 3.72 -3.28 -20.42
CA GLY A 203 4.28 -2.89 -19.12
C GLY A 203 3.58 -1.66 -18.56
N VAL A 204 2.25 -1.67 -18.59
CA VAL A 204 1.39 -0.57 -18.10
C VAL A 204 1.55 -0.41 -16.60
N GLN A 205 1.74 0.82 -16.15
CA GLN A 205 1.87 1.19 -14.75
C GLN A 205 0.63 1.91 -14.21
N ASP A 206 -0.07 2.63 -15.10
CA ASP A 206 -1.27 3.40 -14.73
C ASP A 206 -2.46 2.97 -15.60
N VAL A 207 -3.62 2.74 -14.97
CA VAL A 207 -4.89 2.53 -15.67
C VAL A 207 -5.78 3.73 -15.39
N LEU A 208 -6.08 4.51 -16.42
CA LEU A 208 -6.91 5.72 -16.34
C LEU A 208 -8.35 5.33 -16.63
N ILE A 209 -9.22 5.42 -15.64
CA ILE A 209 -10.63 5.04 -15.74
C ILE A 209 -11.44 6.29 -16.09
N ALA A 210 -11.97 6.33 -17.31
CA ALA A 210 -12.74 7.46 -17.87
C ALA A 210 -14.15 7.00 -18.26
N LEU A 211 -14.90 6.45 -17.30
CA LEU A 211 -16.24 5.93 -17.51
C LEU A 211 -17.26 7.08 -17.55
N GLY A 212 -18.17 7.06 -18.52
CA GLY A 212 -19.34 7.90 -18.56
C GLY A 212 -20.37 7.48 -17.51
N ALA A 213 -21.38 8.35 -17.26
CA ALA A 213 -22.41 8.09 -16.24
C ALA A 213 -23.12 6.74 -16.43
N ASP A 214 -23.38 6.33 -17.66
CA ASP A 214 -24.04 5.06 -17.98
C ASP A 214 -23.11 3.84 -17.88
N ASP A 215 -21.79 4.04 -17.86
CA ASP A 215 -20.78 2.99 -17.86
C ASP A 215 -20.22 2.68 -16.47
N HIS A 216 -20.68 3.40 -15.44
CA HIS A 216 -20.24 3.17 -14.05
C HIS A 216 -20.43 1.73 -13.57
N ARG A 217 -21.37 1.00 -14.14
CA ARG A 217 -21.62 -0.44 -13.86
C ARG A 217 -20.41 -1.32 -14.18
N TYR A 218 -19.54 -0.90 -15.11
CA TYR A 218 -18.33 -1.63 -15.48
C TYR A 218 -17.14 -1.35 -14.57
N LEU A 219 -17.26 -0.39 -13.65
CA LEU A 219 -16.18 -0.04 -12.73
C LEU A 219 -15.73 -1.22 -11.90
N ASP A 220 -16.67 -2.01 -11.37
CA ASP A 220 -16.35 -3.19 -10.55
C ASP A 220 -15.60 -4.26 -11.35
N GLU A 221 -15.91 -4.39 -12.63
CA GLU A 221 -15.23 -5.36 -13.51
C GLU A 221 -13.81 -4.91 -13.85
N VAL A 222 -13.61 -3.62 -14.18
CA VAL A 222 -12.28 -3.03 -14.38
C VAL A 222 -11.42 -3.21 -13.12
N LEU A 223 -11.99 -2.93 -11.95
CA LEU A 223 -11.30 -3.09 -10.68
C LEU A 223 -10.94 -4.55 -10.41
N ARG A 224 -11.82 -5.51 -10.74
CA ARG A 224 -11.59 -6.95 -10.58
C ARG A 224 -10.47 -7.45 -11.48
N VAL A 225 -10.48 -7.03 -12.74
CA VAL A 225 -9.47 -7.43 -13.74
C VAL A 225 -8.07 -6.89 -13.43
N CYS A 226 -8.02 -5.71 -12.79
CA CYS A 226 -6.77 -5.10 -12.35
C CYS A 226 -6.30 -5.57 -10.96
N ASP A 227 -7.14 -6.29 -10.23
CA ASP A 227 -6.81 -6.73 -8.87
C ASP A 227 -5.62 -7.72 -8.88
N GLY A 228 -4.71 -7.53 -7.92
CA GLY A 228 -3.47 -8.33 -7.83
C GLY A 228 -2.36 -7.96 -8.82
N ARG A 229 -2.56 -6.98 -9.71
CA ARG A 229 -1.54 -6.48 -10.65
C ARG A 229 -0.83 -5.24 -10.11
N PRO A 230 0.45 -5.03 -10.44
CA PRO A 230 1.22 -3.87 -9.97
C PRO A 230 0.88 -2.61 -10.80
N VAL A 231 -0.40 -2.26 -10.89
CA VAL A 231 -0.88 -1.07 -11.61
C VAL A 231 -1.58 -0.10 -10.66
N THR A 232 -1.40 1.20 -10.91
CA THR A 232 -2.12 2.25 -10.20
C THR A 232 -3.39 2.61 -10.96
N LEU A 233 -4.53 2.55 -10.28
CA LEU A 233 -5.81 2.90 -10.85
C LEU A 233 -6.10 4.38 -10.58
N LYS A 234 -6.36 5.15 -11.63
CA LYS A 234 -6.67 6.58 -11.56
C LYS A 234 -8.00 6.85 -12.23
N LEU A 235 -8.90 7.51 -11.53
CA LEU A 235 -10.18 7.93 -12.08
C LEU A 235 -10.02 9.31 -12.70
N VAL A 236 -10.50 9.48 -13.93
CA VAL A 236 -10.69 10.78 -14.56
C VAL A 236 -12.01 11.33 -14.00
N PRO A 237 -12.01 12.39 -13.16
CA PRO A 237 -13.20 12.86 -12.49
C PRO A 237 -14.17 13.47 -13.49
N ASP A 238 -15.45 13.12 -13.40
CA ASP A 238 -16.52 13.83 -14.07
C ASP A 238 -16.97 15.05 -13.24
N PHE A 239 -17.80 15.92 -13.86
CA PHE A 239 -18.25 17.14 -13.22
C PHE A 239 -19.00 16.87 -11.90
N TYR A 240 -19.72 15.76 -11.78
CA TYR A 240 -20.50 15.38 -10.60
C TYR A 240 -19.61 14.89 -9.46
N THR A 241 -18.55 14.13 -9.76
CA THR A 241 -17.57 13.69 -8.73
C THR A 241 -16.72 14.86 -8.23
N ALA A 242 -16.43 15.83 -9.07
CA ALA A 242 -15.70 17.04 -8.66
C ALA A 242 -16.52 17.94 -7.72
N ILE A 243 -17.85 18.07 -7.94
CA ILE A 243 -18.75 18.86 -7.08
C ILE A 243 -19.11 18.15 -5.79
N GLY A 244 -19.18 16.81 -5.79
CA GLY A 244 -19.59 16.01 -4.63
C GLY A 244 -18.61 16.01 -3.45
N GLY A 245 -17.46 16.67 -3.56
CA GLY A 245 -16.51 16.86 -2.46
C GLY A 245 -15.86 15.57 -1.92
N MET A 246 -16.10 14.41 -2.56
CA MET A 246 -15.57 13.11 -2.12
C MET A 246 -14.15 12.82 -2.60
N ALA A 247 -13.58 13.68 -3.44
CA ALA A 247 -12.31 13.43 -4.08
C ALA A 247 -11.19 14.23 -3.41
N ARG A 248 -10.24 13.55 -2.77
CA ARG A 248 -8.90 14.10 -2.62
C ARG A 248 -8.26 14.09 -4.00
N THR A 249 -8.42 15.17 -4.72
CA THR A 249 -7.72 15.38 -6.00
C THR A 249 -6.24 15.59 -5.69
N GLU A 250 -5.42 14.62 -6.01
CA GLU A 250 -3.98 14.85 -6.14
C GLU A 250 -3.78 15.56 -7.48
N HIS A 251 -3.42 16.84 -7.42
CA HIS A 251 -3.08 17.61 -8.62
C HIS A 251 -1.74 17.12 -9.18
N MET A 252 -1.78 16.12 -10.04
CA MET A 252 -0.60 15.74 -10.84
C MET A 252 -0.38 16.81 -11.92
N TYR A 253 0.53 17.76 -11.65
CA TYR A 253 0.94 18.77 -12.64
C TYR A 253 -0.20 19.50 -13.36
N GLY A 254 -1.31 19.76 -12.67
CA GLY A 254 -2.47 20.47 -13.23
C GLY A 254 -3.59 19.57 -13.75
N LEU A 255 -3.38 18.26 -13.83
CA LEU A 255 -4.43 17.31 -14.19
C LEU A 255 -5.19 16.85 -12.94
N PRO A 256 -6.51 17.00 -12.89
CA PRO A 256 -7.35 16.50 -11.79
C PRO A 256 -7.55 14.98 -11.95
N LEU A 257 -6.59 14.18 -11.49
CA LEU A 257 -6.71 12.72 -11.45
C LEU A 257 -6.94 12.28 -10.00
N ILE A 258 -7.86 11.36 -9.81
CA ILE A 258 -8.18 10.77 -8.49
C ILE A 258 -7.59 9.37 -8.47
N GLU A 259 -6.63 9.13 -7.58
CA GLU A 259 -6.13 7.78 -7.37
C GLU A 259 -7.22 6.91 -6.76
N VAL A 260 -7.62 5.88 -7.48
CA VAL A 260 -8.57 4.88 -6.98
C VAL A 260 -7.77 3.89 -6.15
N LEU A 261 -8.02 3.85 -4.85
CA LEU A 261 -7.29 3.02 -3.90
C LEU A 261 -5.84 3.49 -3.65
N PRO A 262 -5.62 4.70 -3.14
CA PRO A 262 -4.29 5.16 -2.73
C PRO A 262 -3.68 4.22 -1.67
N GLU A 263 -2.36 4.26 -1.51
CA GLU A 263 -1.74 3.52 -0.40
C GLU A 263 -2.37 3.97 0.94
N PRO A 264 -2.88 3.03 1.75
CA PRO A 264 -3.74 3.36 2.90
C PRO A 264 -3.02 4.16 3.99
N ILE A 265 -1.68 4.04 4.07
CA ILE A 265 -0.88 4.73 5.09
C ILE A 265 0.41 5.33 4.52
N PRO A 266 0.88 6.46 5.09
CA PRO A 266 2.16 7.05 4.74
C PRO A 266 3.33 6.08 4.96
N ALA A 267 4.40 6.21 4.16
CA ALA A 267 5.55 5.30 4.22
C ALA A 267 6.21 5.22 5.60
N TRP A 268 6.26 6.32 6.36
CA TRP A 268 6.80 6.33 7.72
C TRP A 268 5.93 5.52 8.69
N GLU A 269 4.62 5.61 8.56
CA GLU A 269 3.66 4.89 9.40
C GLU A 269 3.71 3.39 9.10
N LYS A 270 3.82 3.01 7.82
CA LYS A 270 4.02 1.62 7.36
C LYS A 270 5.30 1.00 7.95
N ARG A 271 6.40 1.78 7.98
CA ARG A 271 7.67 1.34 8.59
C ARG A 271 7.58 1.24 10.11
N THR A 272 6.96 2.23 10.75
CA THR A 272 6.73 2.21 12.21
C THR A 272 5.88 1.00 12.60
N LYS A 273 4.78 0.73 11.87
CA LYS A 273 3.97 -0.47 12.04
C LYS A 273 4.84 -1.74 11.98
N ARG A 274 5.70 -1.84 10.97
CA ARG A 274 6.59 -3.00 10.82
C ARG A 274 7.57 -3.15 11.99
N ILE A 275 8.14 -2.06 12.49
CA ILE A 275 9.01 -2.07 13.68
C ILE A 275 8.23 -2.55 14.90
N VAL A 276 7.03 -2.02 15.13
CA VAL A 276 6.15 -2.44 16.23
C VAL A 276 5.80 -3.93 16.11
N ASP A 277 5.42 -4.39 14.92
CA ASP A 277 5.14 -5.80 14.63
C ASP A 277 6.33 -6.70 15.03
N VAL A 278 7.54 -6.35 14.59
CA VAL A 278 8.76 -7.12 14.89
C VAL A 278 9.11 -7.07 16.38
N VAL A 279 9.12 -5.88 16.99
CA VAL A 279 9.48 -5.70 18.40
C VAL A 279 8.52 -6.46 19.32
N VAL A 280 7.22 -6.27 19.12
CA VAL A 280 6.20 -6.94 19.97
C VAL A 280 6.25 -8.45 19.78
N SER A 281 6.34 -8.93 18.54
CA SER A 281 6.43 -10.37 18.27
C SER A 281 7.68 -11.00 18.88
N THR A 282 8.83 -10.34 18.76
CA THR A 282 10.08 -10.81 19.37
C THR A 282 9.97 -10.85 20.90
N LEU A 283 9.46 -9.79 21.53
CA LEU A 283 9.29 -9.73 22.98
C LEU A 283 8.37 -10.86 23.46
N VAL A 284 7.21 -11.05 22.84
CA VAL A 284 6.26 -12.10 23.24
C VAL A 284 6.86 -13.49 23.05
N LEU A 285 7.50 -13.74 21.90
CA LEU A 285 8.10 -15.05 21.64
C LEU A 285 9.25 -15.34 22.61
N VAL A 286 10.19 -14.40 22.80
CA VAL A 286 11.41 -14.61 23.60
C VAL A 286 11.08 -14.69 25.10
N LEU A 287 10.32 -13.73 25.63
CA LEU A 287 9.96 -13.73 27.05
C LEU A 287 9.01 -14.88 27.42
N GLY A 288 8.21 -15.34 26.46
CA GLY A 288 7.28 -16.45 26.66
C GLY A 288 7.88 -17.84 26.40
N ILE A 289 9.16 -17.97 25.98
CA ILE A 289 9.79 -19.27 25.67
C ILE A 289 9.46 -20.37 26.70
N PRO A 290 9.63 -20.17 28.03
CA PRO A 290 9.33 -21.22 29.01
C PRO A 290 7.87 -21.67 28.94
N VAL A 291 6.95 -20.71 28.78
CA VAL A 291 5.50 -20.98 28.69
C VAL A 291 5.18 -21.73 27.40
N TRP A 292 5.75 -21.29 26.27
CA TRP A 292 5.49 -21.92 24.97
C TRP A 292 6.02 -23.34 24.90
N LEU A 293 7.15 -23.63 25.53
CA LEU A 293 7.69 -24.99 25.65
C LEU A 293 6.77 -25.88 26.47
N VAL A 294 6.31 -25.41 27.63
CA VAL A 294 5.34 -26.16 28.45
C VAL A 294 4.06 -26.43 27.67
N LEU A 295 3.51 -25.42 26.98
CA LEU A 295 2.30 -25.60 26.17
C LEU A 295 2.54 -26.59 25.01
N ALA A 296 3.69 -26.54 24.35
CA ALA A 296 4.04 -27.49 23.28
C ALA A 296 4.08 -28.95 23.79
N VAL A 297 4.65 -29.18 24.99
CA VAL A 297 4.66 -30.48 25.64
C VAL A 297 3.23 -30.92 25.98
N LEU A 298 2.44 -30.07 26.60
CA LEU A 298 1.05 -30.36 26.97
C LEU A 298 0.19 -30.69 25.73
N VAL A 299 0.35 -29.94 24.65
CA VAL A 299 -0.35 -30.21 23.37
C VAL A 299 0.07 -31.59 22.83
N ARG A 300 1.36 -31.93 22.91
CA ARG A 300 1.85 -33.24 22.42
C ARG A 300 1.34 -34.40 23.27
N LEU A 301 1.19 -34.18 24.58
CA LEU A 301 0.61 -35.17 25.50
C LEU A 301 -0.92 -35.32 25.40
N SER A 302 -1.61 -34.24 24.99
CA SER A 302 -3.08 -34.25 24.91
C SER A 302 -3.64 -35.02 23.73
N SER A 303 -2.88 -35.26 22.67
CA SER A 303 -3.27 -36.04 21.49
C SER A 303 -2.04 -36.42 20.64
N HIS A 304 -2.15 -37.49 19.86
CA HIS A 304 -1.08 -37.95 18.94
C HIS A 304 -0.75 -36.88 17.89
N GLY A 305 0.54 -36.72 17.55
CA GLY A 305 1.02 -35.87 16.46
C GLY A 305 1.82 -34.63 16.92
N PRO A 306 2.23 -33.72 16.00
CA PRO A 306 3.10 -32.57 16.28
C PRO A 306 2.38 -31.51 17.12
N ALA A 307 3.13 -30.77 17.96
CA ALA A 307 2.56 -29.68 18.77
C ALA A 307 2.11 -28.49 17.92
N ILE A 308 2.82 -28.21 16.84
CA ILE A 308 2.52 -27.12 15.91
C ILE A 308 1.73 -27.66 14.71
N TYR A 309 0.60 -27.05 14.48
CA TYR A 309 -0.23 -27.26 13.29
C TYR A 309 0.16 -26.26 12.21
N ARG A 310 0.27 -26.72 10.99
CA ARG A 310 0.61 -25.94 9.81
C ARG A 310 -0.53 -25.96 8.82
N GLN A 311 -0.91 -24.79 8.32
CA GLN A 311 -2.01 -24.66 7.36
C GLN A 311 -1.71 -23.60 6.32
N VAL A 312 -1.87 -23.94 5.04
CA VAL A 312 -1.73 -22.98 3.95
C VAL A 312 -2.87 -21.97 4.00
N ARG A 313 -2.52 -20.69 3.93
CA ARG A 313 -3.42 -19.54 3.91
C ARG A 313 -3.02 -18.57 2.83
N VAL A 314 -3.96 -17.70 2.42
CA VAL A 314 -3.71 -16.64 1.44
C VAL A 314 -3.24 -15.39 2.16
N GLY A 315 -2.09 -14.88 1.72
CA GLY A 315 -1.44 -13.69 2.26
C GLY A 315 -1.57 -12.47 1.35
N LYS A 316 -0.65 -11.53 1.53
CA LYS A 316 -0.59 -10.29 0.74
C LYS A 316 -0.38 -10.61 -0.75
N GLY A 317 -1.10 -9.88 -1.62
CA GLY A 317 -1.06 -10.08 -3.07
C GLY A 317 -1.58 -11.43 -3.53
N GLY A 318 -2.42 -12.12 -2.72
CA GLY A 318 -2.92 -13.45 -3.04
C GLY A 318 -1.89 -14.58 -2.87
N GLN A 319 -0.68 -14.28 -2.40
CA GLN A 319 0.39 -15.27 -2.29
C GLN A 319 0.12 -16.25 -1.12
N PRO A 320 0.21 -17.57 -1.34
CA PRO A 320 0.03 -18.54 -0.28
C PRO A 320 1.21 -18.53 0.69
N PHE A 321 0.95 -18.69 1.99
CA PHE A 321 1.94 -18.88 3.03
C PHE A 321 1.51 -19.94 4.04
N THR A 322 2.45 -20.46 4.83
CA THR A 322 2.17 -21.48 5.84
C THR A 322 1.97 -20.85 7.21
N MET A 323 0.73 -20.72 7.65
CA MET A 323 0.36 -20.23 8.97
C MET A 323 0.62 -21.26 10.05
N LEU A 324 1.21 -20.83 11.17
CA LEU A 324 1.57 -21.67 12.33
C LEU A 324 0.59 -21.47 13.47
N LYS A 325 0.14 -22.56 14.10
CA LYS A 325 -0.69 -22.55 15.33
C LYS A 325 -0.31 -23.68 16.27
N PHE A 326 -0.60 -23.56 17.56
CA PHE A 326 -0.66 -24.75 18.40
C PHE A 326 -1.83 -25.62 17.98
N ARG A 327 -1.61 -26.92 17.95
CA ARG A 327 -2.66 -27.89 17.60
C ARG A 327 -3.72 -27.93 18.70
N THR A 328 -4.95 -27.65 18.35
CA THR A 328 -6.12 -27.65 19.27
C THR A 328 -7.13 -28.75 18.96
N MET A 329 -6.97 -29.42 17.84
CA MET A 329 -7.82 -30.53 17.40
C MET A 329 -7.04 -31.84 17.39
N ILE A 330 -7.76 -32.97 17.37
CA ILE A 330 -7.17 -34.31 17.16
C ILE A 330 -6.40 -34.35 15.85
N HIS A 331 -5.42 -35.26 15.75
CA HIS A 331 -4.64 -35.43 14.53
C HIS A 331 -5.53 -35.84 13.37
N GLU A 332 -5.31 -35.28 12.18
CA GLU A 332 -6.10 -35.56 10.98
C GLU A 332 -7.61 -35.26 11.11
N ALA A 333 -7.98 -34.27 11.92
CA ALA A 333 -9.39 -33.93 12.19
C ALA A 333 -10.24 -33.62 10.94
N GLU A 334 -9.61 -33.30 9.80
CA GLU A 334 -10.27 -32.97 8.52
C GLU A 334 -10.25 -34.11 7.51
N ARG A 335 -9.66 -35.26 7.85
CA ARG A 335 -9.50 -36.37 6.91
C ARG A 335 -10.83 -36.90 6.35
N GLU A 336 -11.88 -36.93 7.20
CA GLU A 336 -13.20 -37.44 6.83
C GLU A 336 -14.15 -36.35 6.33
N THR A 337 -14.01 -35.12 6.84
CA THR A 337 -14.95 -34.02 6.60
C THR A 337 -14.51 -33.05 5.51
N GLY A 338 -13.22 -33.12 5.10
CA GLY A 338 -12.64 -32.09 4.25
C GLY A 338 -12.52 -30.72 4.95
N PRO A 339 -12.28 -29.64 4.18
CA PRO A 339 -12.15 -28.28 4.70
C PRO A 339 -13.53 -27.72 5.11
N VAL A 340 -13.84 -27.75 6.39
CA VAL A 340 -15.05 -27.14 6.97
C VAL A 340 -14.71 -26.14 8.05
N TRP A 341 -15.56 -25.13 8.23
CA TRP A 341 -15.45 -24.19 9.35
C TRP A 341 -15.74 -24.91 10.67
N ALA A 342 -14.94 -24.60 11.71
CA ALA A 342 -15.16 -25.16 13.03
C ALA A 342 -16.36 -24.45 13.70
N GLY A 343 -17.42 -25.22 14.01
CA GLY A 343 -18.61 -24.73 14.72
C GLY A 343 -18.44 -24.71 16.24
N LYS A 344 -19.42 -24.10 16.95
CA LYS A 344 -19.49 -24.17 18.42
C LYS A 344 -19.68 -25.64 18.87
N GLY A 345 -18.83 -26.08 19.80
CA GLY A 345 -18.94 -27.45 20.34
C GLY A 345 -18.34 -28.54 19.45
N ASP A 346 -17.50 -28.20 18.47
CA ASP A 346 -16.83 -29.14 17.58
C ASP A 346 -16.13 -30.26 18.38
N ARG A 347 -16.57 -31.52 18.18
CA ARG A 347 -16.05 -32.71 18.88
C ARG A 347 -14.58 -33.02 18.57
N ARG A 348 -14.05 -32.46 17.48
CA ARG A 348 -12.64 -32.62 17.08
C ARG A 348 -11.68 -31.84 17.98
N VAL A 349 -12.18 -30.85 18.77
CA VAL A 349 -11.37 -29.99 19.65
C VAL A 349 -11.06 -30.72 20.96
N THR A 350 -9.76 -30.84 21.29
CA THR A 350 -9.30 -31.44 22.56
C THR A 350 -9.69 -30.57 23.77
N ARG A 351 -9.69 -31.14 25.00
CA ARG A 351 -9.99 -30.39 26.23
C ARG A 351 -8.99 -29.23 26.42
N LEU A 352 -7.70 -29.48 26.22
CA LEU A 352 -6.65 -28.45 26.26
C LEU A 352 -6.85 -27.43 25.11
N GLY A 353 -7.19 -27.90 23.90
CA GLY A 353 -7.45 -27.05 22.75
C GLY A 353 -8.56 -26.04 22.98
N ARG A 354 -9.62 -26.41 23.68
CA ARG A 354 -10.72 -25.48 24.07
C ARG A 354 -10.21 -24.36 24.96
N TRP A 355 -9.34 -24.66 25.89
CA TRP A 355 -8.74 -23.67 26.79
C TRP A 355 -7.79 -22.74 26.02
N LEU A 356 -6.93 -23.29 25.15
CA LEU A 356 -6.02 -22.53 24.30
C LEU A 356 -6.79 -21.55 23.38
N ARG A 357 -7.86 -22.02 22.71
CA ARG A 357 -8.71 -21.18 21.85
C ARG A 357 -9.40 -20.07 22.63
N ARG A 358 -9.92 -20.39 23.82
CA ARG A 358 -10.59 -19.41 24.67
C ARG A 358 -9.68 -18.24 25.04
N LEU A 359 -8.39 -18.49 25.28
CA LEU A 359 -7.38 -17.48 25.61
C LEU A 359 -6.58 -17.01 24.39
N ARG A 360 -6.88 -17.52 23.18
CA ARG A 360 -6.15 -17.28 21.94
C ARG A 360 -4.65 -17.62 22.00
N LEU A 361 -4.24 -18.47 22.91
CA LEU A 361 -2.86 -18.93 23.03
C LEU A 361 -2.44 -19.84 21.88
N ASP A 362 -3.41 -20.48 21.22
CA ASP A 362 -3.18 -21.27 20.01
C ASP A 362 -2.64 -20.45 18.84
N GLU A 363 -2.86 -19.14 18.83
CA GLU A 363 -2.42 -18.25 17.77
C GLU A 363 -1.00 -17.67 17.98
N VAL A 364 -0.37 -17.89 19.15
CA VAL A 364 0.98 -17.37 19.45
C VAL A 364 2.04 -17.78 18.44
N PRO A 365 2.08 -19.02 17.89
CA PRO A 365 3.06 -19.37 16.87
C PRO A 365 2.97 -18.53 15.58
N GLN A 366 1.84 -17.86 15.30
CA GLN A 366 1.71 -16.94 14.16
C GLN A 366 2.63 -15.72 14.29
N LEU A 367 3.07 -15.36 15.50
CA LEU A 367 4.06 -14.29 15.69
C LEU A 367 5.38 -14.59 14.97
N TRP A 368 5.69 -15.86 14.70
CA TRP A 368 6.80 -16.23 13.84
C TRP A 368 6.54 -15.84 12.38
N ASN A 369 5.32 -16.03 11.88
CA ASN A 369 4.94 -15.54 10.55
C ASN A 369 4.99 -14.01 10.47
N VAL A 370 4.68 -13.32 11.60
CA VAL A 370 4.87 -11.86 11.69
C VAL A 370 6.34 -11.49 11.55
N LEU A 371 7.25 -12.18 12.23
CA LEU A 371 8.70 -11.92 12.10
C LEU A 371 9.20 -12.13 10.67
N LEU A 372 8.72 -13.17 9.98
CA LEU A 372 9.05 -13.44 8.58
C LEU A 372 8.46 -12.41 7.60
N GLY A 373 7.47 -11.60 8.04
CA GLY A 373 6.80 -10.60 7.19
C GLY A 373 5.63 -11.15 6.37
N GLU A 374 5.25 -12.40 6.58
CA GLU A 374 4.08 -13.03 5.97
C GLU A 374 2.77 -12.51 6.58
N MET A 375 2.82 -12.08 7.86
CA MET A 375 1.71 -11.52 8.62
C MET A 375 2.11 -10.20 9.32
N SER A 376 1.12 -9.50 9.84
CA SER A 376 1.22 -8.37 10.76
C SER A 376 0.46 -8.69 12.06
N LEU A 377 0.71 -7.94 13.12
CA LEU A 377 -0.12 -8.06 14.34
C LEU A 377 -1.59 -7.72 14.05
N VAL A 378 -1.82 -6.67 13.24
CA VAL A 378 -3.17 -6.19 12.89
C VAL A 378 -3.36 -6.19 11.38
N GLY A 379 -4.41 -6.84 10.91
CA GLY A 379 -4.80 -6.94 9.52
C GLY A 379 -6.03 -7.84 9.31
N PRO A 380 -6.51 -8.02 8.08
CA PRO A 380 -7.55 -9.00 7.76
C PRO A 380 -7.13 -10.41 8.15
N ARG A 381 -8.09 -11.22 8.62
CA ARG A 381 -7.79 -12.62 8.96
C ARG A 381 -7.46 -13.42 7.70
N PRO A 382 -6.34 -14.17 7.65
CA PRO A 382 -6.01 -14.97 6.48
C PRO A 382 -6.96 -16.15 6.32
N GLU A 383 -7.49 -16.35 5.11
CA GLU A 383 -8.37 -17.45 4.77
C GLU A 383 -7.66 -18.53 3.97
N ARG A 384 -8.27 -19.75 3.89
CA ARG A 384 -7.74 -20.88 3.14
C ARG A 384 -7.96 -20.64 1.65
N PRO A 385 -7.04 -21.07 0.75
CA PRO A 385 -7.21 -20.90 -0.70
C PRO A 385 -8.57 -21.39 -1.19
N PHE A 386 -8.99 -22.57 -0.79
CA PHE A 386 -10.29 -23.16 -1.15
C PHE A 386 -11.49 -22.23 -0.90
N PHE A 387 -11.49 -21.52 0.24
CA PHE A 387 -12.57 -20.58 0.53
C PHE A 387 -12.39 -19.25 -0.19
N VAL A 388 -11.14 -18.81 -0.39
CA VAL A 388 -10.83 -17.56 -1.12
C VAL A 388 -11.32 -17.66 -2.55
N ASP A 389 -11.03 -18.76 -3.25
CA ASP A 389 -11.45 -18.97 -4.64
C ASP A 389 -12.97 -18.90 -4.74
N LYS A 390 -13.68 -19.66 -3.89
CA LYS A 390 -15.15 -19.66 -3.88
C LYS A 390 -15.75 -18.28 -3.54
N LEU A 391 -15.21 -17.60 -2.52
CA LEU A 391 -15.75 -16.32 -2.08
C LEU A 391 -15.40 -15.16 -3.03
N ALA A 392 -14.29 -15.26 -3.77
CA ALA A 392 -13.95 -14.29 -4.80
C ALA A 392 -14.93 -14.31 -5.99
N ASP A 393 -15.46 -15.50 -6.31
CA ASP A 393 -16.49 -15.64 -7.35
C ASP A 393 -17.86 -15.12 -6.90
N GLU A 394 -18.20 -15.29 -5.62
CA GLU A 394 -19.53 -14.96 -5.08
C GLU A 394 -19.64 -13.52 -4.53
N ILE A 395 -18.53 -12.91 -4.10
CA ILE A 395 -18.52 -11.60 -3.43
C ILE A 395 -17.61 -10.63 -4.18
N PRO A 396 -18.16 -9.58 -4.80
CA PRO A 396 -17.38 -8.54 -5.46
C PRO A 396 -16.36 -7.92 -4.49
N LEU A 397 -15.17 -7.63 -5.00
CA LEU A 397 -14.09 -6.98 -4.23
C LEU A 397 -13.52 -7.81 -3.07
N TYR A 398 -13.86 -9.11 -2.97
CA TYR A 398 -13.33 -9.98 -1.91
C TYR A 398 -11.80 -10.01 -1.90
N SER A 399 -11.17 -10.08 -3.07
CA SER A 399 -9.71 -10.15 -3.23
C SER A 399 -8.99 -8.90 -2.73
N ARG A 400 -9.67 -7.75 -2.61
CA ARG A 400 -9.08 -6.52 -2.08
C ARG A 400 -8.54 -6.65 -0.65
N ARG A 401 -9.06 -7.59 0.13
CA ARG A 401 -8.56 -7.86 1.48
C ARG A 401 -7.11 -8.36 1.49
N HIS A 402 -6.62 -8.89 0.37
CA HIS A 402 -5.25 -9.35 0.21
C HIS A 402 -4.26 -8.25 -0.18
N ARG A 403 -4.70 -7.00 -0.31
CA ARG A 403 -3.82 -5.86 -0.64
C ARG A 403 -2.76 -5.58 0.43
N ILE A 404 -3.04 -5.94 1.67
CA ILE A 404 -2.14 -5.77 2.82
C ILE A 404 -1.81 -7.12 3.46
N GLN A 405 -0.81 -7.14 4.37
CA GLN A 405 -0.50 -8.35 5.14
C GLN A 405 -1.70 -8.75 5.99
N PRO A 406 -2.02 -10.05 6.03
CA PRO A 406 -3.02 -10.57 6.95
C PRO A 406 -2.57 -10.39 8.40
N GLY A 407 -3.52 -10.25 9.33
CA GLY A 407 -3.28 -10.02 10.73
C GLY A 407 -3.48 -11.24 11.63
N VAL A 408 -2.75 -11.28 12.75
CA VAL A 408 -3.07 -12.19 13.87
C VAL A 408 -4.42 -11.78 14.46
N THR A 409 -4.66 -10.47 14.59
CA THR A 409 -5.97 -9.90 14.90
C THR A 409 -6.38 -8.87 13.87
N GLY A 410 -7.66 -8.48 13.85
CA GLY A 410 -8.17 -7.51 12.89
C GLY A 410 -9.48 -6.86 13.34
N LEU A 411 -9.85 -5.77 12.65
CA LEU A 411 -11.06 -5.03 12.98
C LEU A 411 -12.31 -5.90 12.87
N ALA A 412 -12.42 -6.71 11.83
CA ALA A 412 -13.53 -7.66 11.66
C ALA A 412 -13.59 -8.66 12.82
N GLN A 413 -12.47 -9.25 13.21
CA GLN A 413 -12.40 -10.23 14.32
C GLN A 413 -12.83 -9.65 15.67
N VAL A 414 -12.62 -8.35 15.86
CA VAL A 414 -12.94 -7.66 17.13
C VAL A 414 -14.36 -7.11 17.15
N LYS A 415 -14.95 -6.84 15.97
CA LYS A 415 -16.31 -6.28 15.84
C LYS A 415 -17.36 -7.33 15.58
N TRP A 416 -17.04 -8.40 14.84
CA TRP A 416 -17.95 -9.44 14.40
C TRP A 416 -17.50 -10.81 14.87
N ARG A 417 -18.37 -11.57 15.53
CA ARG A 417 -17.98 -12.81 16.22
C ARG A 417 -18.32 -14.11 15.49
N TYR A 418 -19.20 -14.05 14.48
CA TYR A 418 -19.75 -15.26 13.85
C TYR A 418 -19.31 -15.38 12.39
N ASP A 419 -19.14 -16.64 11.92
CA ASP A 419 -18.88 -17.06 10.55
C ASP A 419 -19.83 -18.22 10.25
N THR A 420 -21.11 -17.94 10.07
CA THR A 420 -22.09 -18.99 9.86
C THR A 420 -22.62 -19.01 8.44
N ASP A 421 -22.65 -17.90 7.75
CA ASP A 421 -23.19 -17.79 6.39
C ASP A 421 -22.46 -16.73 5.53
N LEU A 422 -22.88 -16.62 4.26
CA LEU A 422 -22.32 -15.66 3.31
C LEU A 422 -22.55 -14.21 3.71
N ASP A 423 -23.62 -13.90 4.42
CA ASP A 423 -23.91 -12.54 4.87
C ASP A 423 -22.97 -12.10 5.99
N ASP A 424 -22.61 -13.04 6.89
CA ASP A 424 -21.55 -12.83 7.88
C ASP A 424 -20.21 -12.52 7.21
N VAL A 425 -19.86 -13.24 6.14
CA VAL A 425 -18.64 -13.00 5.37
C VAL A 425 -18.67 -11.63 4.69
N ARG A 426 -19.80 -11.22 4.10
CA ARG A 426 -19.99 -9.87 3.54
C ARG A 426 -19.84 -8.77 4.59
N GLN A 427 -20.39 -8.97 5.77
CA GLN A 427 -20.23 -7.99 6.88
C GLN A 427 -18.77 -7.91 7.34
N LYS A 428 -18.06 -9.03 7.48
CA LYS A 428 -16.63 -9.04 7.79
C LYS A 428 -15.81 -8.34 6.74
N LEU A 429 -16.11 -8.60 5.46
CA LEU A 429 -15.43 -7.93 4.35
C LEU A 429 -15.57 -6.41 4.45
N LYS A 430 -16.74 -5.87 4.81
CA LYS A 430 -16.92 -4.42 5.03
C LYS A 430 -15.95 -3.87 6.10
N TYR A 431 -15.78 -4.60 7.22
CA TYR A 431 -14.82 -4.19 8.25
C TYR A 431 -13.37 -4.34 7.80
N ASP A 432 -13.05 -5.38 7.02
CA ASP A 432 -11.70 -5.55 6.46
C ASP A 432 -11.38 -4.44 5.47
N LEU A 433 -12.29 -4.10 4.55
CA LEU A 433 -12.12 -3.00 3.60
C LEU A 433 -12.05 -1.65 4.32
N PHE A 434 -12.91 -1.39 5.29
CA PHE A 434 -12.84 -0.18 6.10
C PHE A 434 -11.49 -0.05 6.80
N TYR A 435 -10.96 -1.15 7.37
CA TYR A 435 -9.64 -1.14 7.98
C TYR A 435 -8.55 -0.81 6.95
N ILE A 436 -8.59 -1.42 5.77
CA ILE A 436 -7.62 -1.17 4.69
C ILE A 436 -7.61 0.31 4.28
N GLU A 437 -8.78 0.94 4.16
CA GLU A 437 -8.92 2.33 3.74
C GLU A 437 -8.56 3.34 4.84
N THR A 438 -8.77 2.99 6.11
CA THR A 438 -8.53 3.88 7.26
C THR A 438 -7.37 3.46 8.14
N MET A 439 -6.51 2.57 7.65
CA MET A 439 -5.38 2.02 8.38
C MET A 439 -4.52 3.13 8.99
N SER A 440 -4.18 3.00 10.27
CA SER A 440 -3.31 3.92 11.00
C SER A 440 -2.77 3.25 12.26
N LEU A 441 -1.61 3.70 12.75
CA LEU A 441 -1.05 3.22 14.03
C LEU A 441 -2.02 3.39 15.20
N ARG A 442 -2.81 4.48 15.18
CA ARG A 442 -3.85 4.73 16.19
C ARG A 442 -4.96 3.68 16.16
N LEU A 443 -5.40 3.28 14.96
CA LEU A 443 -6.42 2.25 14.78
C LEU A 443 -5.87 0.88 15.21
N ASP A 444 -4.63 0.57 14.82
CA ASP A 444 -3.95 -0.66 15.23
C ASP A 444 -3.86 -0.79 16.75
N ALA A 445 -3.43 0.28 17.44
CA ALA A 445 -3.38 0.30 18.89
C ALA A 445 -4.76 0.03 19.53
N LYS A 446 -5.84 0.63 19.00
CA LYS A 446 -7.21 0.38 19.48
C LYS A 446 -7.64 -1.08 19.29
N ILE A 447 -7.30 -1.68 18.13
CA ILE A 447 -7.63 -3.08 17.84
C ILE A 447 -6.86 -4.00 18.78
N LEU A 448 -5.55 -3.77 18.98
CA LEU A 448 -4.72 -4.55 19.90
C LEU A 448 -5.22 -4.49 21.34
N LEU A 449 -5.51 -3.30 21.85
CA LEU A 449 -6.08 -3.13 23.20
C LEU A 449 -7.39 -3.89 23.37
N LYS A 450 -8.27 -3.83 22.37
CA LYS A 450 -9.54 -4.55 22.41
C LYS A 450 -9.33 -6.06 22.32
N THR A 451 -8.36 -6.53 21.52
CA THR A 451 -7.99 -7.95 21.41
C THR A 451 -7.50 -8.49 22.74
N ILE A 452 -6.58 -7.77 23.42
CA ILE A 452 -6.07 -8.15 24.74
C ILE A 452 -7.21 -8.23 25.74
N ARG A 453 -8.10 -7.23 25.80
CA ARG A 453 -9.27 -7.25 26.68
C ARG A 453 -10.18 -8.46 26.41
N THR A 454 -10.43 -8.79 25.16
CA THR A 454 -11.27 -9.93 24.76
C THR A 454 -10.61 -11.27 25.14
N ALA A 455 -9.29 -11.39 24.96
CA ALA A 455 -8.53 -12.57 25.36
C ALA A 455 -8.52 -12.78 26.87
N LEU A 456 -8.28 -11.72 27.65
CA LEU A 456 -8.30 -11.75 29.12
C LEU A 456 -9.70 -12.06 29.67
N ALA A 457 -10.76 -11.58 29.02
CA ALA A 457 -12.14 -11.89 29.38
C ALA A 457 -12.54 -13.34 29.02
N GLY A 458 -11.64 -14.13 28.42
CA GLY A 458 -11.89 -15.50 28.01
C GLY A 458 -13.02 -15.62 26.98
N GLN A 459 -13.22 -14.61 26.15
CA GLN A 459 -14.24 -14.54 25.12
C GLN A 459 -13.67 -14.89 23.72
N GLY A 460 -12.50 -15.54 23.65
CA GLY A 460 -11.99 -16.20 22.44
C GLY A 460 -12.93 -17.32 22.01
N GLN A 461 -12.98 -17.63 20.72
CA GLN A 461 -13.83 -18.71 20.17
C GLN A 461 -13.36 -20.09 20.58
#